data_384fabd0fed60bd13170bde80deffec4
#
_entry.id   384fabd0fed60bd13170bde80deffec4
#
_cell.length_a   1.000
_cell.length_b   1.000
_cell.length_c   1.000
_cell.angle_alpha   90.00
_cell.angle_beta   90.00
_cell.angle_gamma   90.00
#
_symmetry.space_group_name_H-M   'P 1'
#
loop_
_entity.id
_entity.type
_entity.pdbx_description
1 polymer ?
#
loop_
_entity_poly.entity_id
_entity_poly.type
_entity_poly.pdbx_seq_one_letter_code
_entity_poly.pdbx_strand_id
1 'polypeptide(L)'
;MFHATTILAYKSEDGSAVIGGDGQVTFGDSVLKNNATKIRTLYKDKVLAGFAGSTADAFNLFDMFEEHLVNTKGDLLKSVVNFSKEWRKDRTLRKLEAMMLVLNEKHIFILSGTGDVVEPEDGCLASIGSGGNFAISAARALKKHSNLEPKELVKESLMVAGELCIYTNQNIKILTLDKED
;
A
#
# COMPACT_ATOMS: atom_id res chain seq x y z
N MET A 1 14.92 15.69 2.09
CA MET A 1 14.34 14.40 1.66
C MET A 1 12.95 14.26 2.27
N PHE A 2 11.94 13.99 1.47
CA PHE A 2 10.60 13.73 2.00
C PHE A 2 10.56 12.31 2.54
N HIS A 3 10.32 12.19 3.84
CA HIS A 3 10.06 10.93 4.49
C HIS A 3 8.66 11.00 5.06
N ALA A 4 7.85 10.08 4.75
CA ALA A 4 6.68 9.75 5.53
C ALA A 4 5.78 8.85 4.71
N THR A 5 5.59 7.71 5.16
CA THR A 5 4.46 6.89 4.75
C THR A 5 4.55 5.57 5.46
N THR A 6 3.47 5.14 6.00
CA THR A 6 3.29 3.74 6.38
C THR A 6 2.01 3.25 5.74
N ILE A 7 2.12 2.24 4.91
CA ILE A 7 1.00 1.55 4.29
C ILE A 7 1.04 0.09 4.74
N LEU A 8 -0.10 -0.43 5.15
CA LEU A 8 -0.30 -1.84 5.46
C LEU A 8 -1.51 -2.36 4.71
N ALA A 9 -1.38 -3.52 4.10
CA ALA A 9 -2.47 -4.22 3.46
C ALA A 9 -2.63 -5.64 3.98
N TYR A 10 -3.87 -6.06 4.08
CA TYR A 10 -4.26 -7.40 4.48
C TYR A 10 -5.31 -7.97 3.52
N LYS A 11 -4.95 -9.06 2.86
CA LYS A 11 -5.87 -9.90 2.10
C LYS A 11 -6.13 -11.14 2.93
N SER A 12 -7.32 -11.25 3.49
CA SER A 12 -7.70 -12.39 4.31
C SER A 12 -8.00 -13.64 3.46
N GLU A 13 -7.98 -14.81 4.09
CA GLU A 13 -8.23 -16.08 3.41
C GLU A 13 -9.65 -16.16 2.85
N ASP A 14 -10.59 -15.44 3.44
CA ASP A 14 -11.98 -15.38 3.00
C ASP A 14 -12.22 -14.41 1.82
N GLY A 15 -11.17 -13.76 1.32
CA GLY A 15 -11.21 -12.83 0.18
C GLY A 15 -11.45 -11.37 0.55
N SER A 16 -11.59 -11.02 1.83
CA SER A 16 -11.65 -9.60 2.25
C SER A 16 -10.30 -8.94 2.02
N ALA A 17 -10.31 -7.78 1.39
CA ALA A 17 -9.12 -6.99 1.14
C ALA A 17 -9.21 -5.64 1.86
N VAL A 18 -8.17 -5.29 2.62
CA VAL A 18 -8.10 -4.07 3.41
C VAL A 18 -6.74 -3.41 3.19
N ILE A 19 -6.73 -2.11 3.00
CA ILE A 19 -5.52 -1.30 3.00
C ILE A 19 -5.68 -0.13 3.95
N GLY A 20 -4.64 0.17 4.70
CA GLY A 20 -4.57 1.34 5.56
C GLY A 20 -3.30 2.14 5.36
N GLY A 21 -3.36 3.41 5.68
CA GLY A 21 -2.21 4.31 5.65
C GLY A 21 -2.34 5.41 6.68
N ASP A 22 -1.20 5.87 7.17
CA ASP A 22 -1.11 7.07 8.02
C ASP A 22 -1.21 8.34 7.19
N GLY A 23 -1.35 9.49 7.86
CA GLY A 23 -1.53 10.80 7.21
C GLY A 23 -0.31 11.72 7.25
N GLN A 24 0.82 11.31 7.82
CA GLN A 24 1.96 12.21 8.01
C GLN A 24 2.75 12.42 6.72
N VAL A 25 3.11 13.67 6.46
CA VAL A 25 4.12 14.09 5.48
C VAL A 25 5.18 14.88 6.23
N THR A 26 6.43 14.45 6.11
CA THR A 26 7.57 15.04 6.82
C THR A 26 8.61 15.54 5.81
N PHE A 27 9.22 16.69 6.08
CA PHE A 27 10.36 17.22 5.35
C PHE A 27 11.48 17.50 6.34
N GLY A 28 12.59 16.75 6.21
CA GLY A 28 13.63 16.79 7.24
C GLY A 28 13.06 16.44 8.60
N ASP A 29 13.22 17.32 9.55
CA ASP A 29 12.78 17.16 10.95
C ASP A 29 11.41 17.81 11.24
N SER A 30 10.71 18.27 10.20
CA SER A 30 9.44 18.99 10.34
C SER A 30 8.27 18.25 9.73
N VAL A 31 7.15 18.18 10.45
CA VAL A 31 5.90 17.65 9.92
C VAL A 31 5.20 18.74 9.11
N LEU A 32 4.99 18.52 7.82
CA LEU A 32 4.32 19.45 6.92
C LEU A 32 2.80 19.24 6.87
N LYS A 33 2.36 17.99 7.01
CA LYS A 33 0.95 17.63 6.92
C LYS A 33 0.67 16.37 7.73
N ASN A 34 -0.50 16.31 8.37
CA ASN A 34 -0.91 15.21 9.25
C ASN A 34 -2.06 14.36 8.70
N ASN A 35 -2.70 14.78 7.61
CA ASN A 35 -3.91 14.17 7.08
C ASN A 35 -3.83 13.88 5.58
N ALA A 36 -2.65 13.57 5.07
CA ALA A 36 -2.47 13.18 3.68
C ALA A 36 -3.20 11.85 3.39
N THR A 37 -3.64 11.70 2.15
CA THR A 37 -4.23 10.45 1.67
C THR A 37 -3.23 9.75 0.77
N LYS A 38 -2.80 8.57 1.18
CA LYS A 38 -1.75 7.77 0.53
C LYS A 38 -2.29 6.46 -0.06
N ILE A 39 -3.58 6.24 0.08
CA ILE A 39 -4.29 5.04 -0.38
C ILE A 39 -5.47 5.42 -1.26
N ARG A 40 -5.82 4.57 -2.21
CA ARG A 40 -6.86 4.82 -3.20
C ARG A 40 -7.51 3.51 -3.66
N THR A 41 -8.77 3.59 -4.07
CA THR A 41 -9.40 2.54 -4.89
C THR A 41 -9.16 2.83 -6.37
N LEU A 42 -8.97 1.80 -7.16
CA LEU A 42 -8.76 1.85 -8.60
C LEU A 42 -9.73 0.90 -9.32
N TYR A 43 -9.92 1.12 -10.61
CA TYR A 43 -10.68 0.25 -11.49
C TYR A 43 -12.07 -0.11 -10.94
N LYS A 44 -12.97 0.88 -10.92
CA LYS A 44 -14.36 0.70 -10.46
C LYS A 44 -14.44 0.11 -9.04
N ASP A 45 -13.57 0.59 -8.16
CA ASP A 45 -13.47 0.15 -6.77
C ASP A 45 -13.18 -1.34 -6.57
N LYS A 46 -12.49 -1.98 -7.54
CA LYS A 46 -12.13 -3.41 -7.49
C LYS A 46 -10.69 -3.68 -7.06
N VAL A 47 -9.86 -2.66 -6.99
CA VAL A 47 -8.45 -2.75 -6.59
C VAL A 47 -8.14 -1.68 -5.56
N LEU A 48 -7.43 -2.05 -4.51
CA LEU A 48 -6.87 -1.13 -3.52
C LEU A 48 -5.40 -0.87 -3.84
N ALA A 49 -4.98 0.37 -3.72
CA ALA A 49 -3.60 0.77 -3.95
C ALA A 49 -3.10 1.74 -2.88
N GLY A 50 -1.83 1.61 -2.52
CA GLY A 50 -1.11 2.51 -1.62
C GLY A 50 0.26 2.84 -2.18
N PHE A 51 0.79 4.02 -1.82
CA PHE A 51 2.03 4.55 -2.33
C PHE A 51 2.92 5.08 -1.20
N ALA A 52 4.20 4.74 -1.26
CA ALA A 52 5.24 5.29 -0.41
C ALA A 52 6.31 5.97 -1.28
N GLY A 53 6.53 7.26 -1.06
CA GLY A 53 7.46 8.07 -1.84
C GLY A 53 7.01 9.54 -1.95
N SER A 54 7.50 10.27 -2.95
CA SER A 54 7.06 11.64 -3.20
C SER A 54 5.60 11.69 -3.62
N THR A 55 4.82 12.56 -2.96
CA THR A 55 3.38 12.70 -3.25
C THR A 55 3.07 13.21 -4.66
N ALA A 56 3.98 13.99 -5.24
CA ALA A 56 3.81 14.48 -6.61
C ALA A 56 3.83 13.35 -7.65
N ASP A 57 4.62 12.31 -7.39
CA ASP A 57 4.77 11.16 -8.29
C ASP A 57 3.66 10.12 -8.08
N ALA A 58 3.06 10.08 -6.87
CA ALA A 58 2.05 9.10 -6.50
C ALA A 58 0.83 9.13 -7.42
N PHE A 59 0.32 10.31 -7.74
CA PHE A 59 -0.87 10.48 -8.58
C PHE A 59 -0.63 9.95 -10.00
N ASN A 60 0.52 10.28 -10.58
CA ASN A 60 0.89 9.80 -11.91
C ASN A 60 1.01 8.27 -11.96
N LEU A 61 1.64 7.68 -10.93
CA LEU A 61 1.80 6.23 -10.85
C LEU A 61 0.47 5.49 -10.68
N PHE A 62 -0.45 6.03 -9.86
CA PHE A 62 -1.79 5.46 -9.74
C PHE A 62 -2.56 5.53 -11.06
N ASP A 63 -2.53 6.66 -11.76
CA ASP A 63 -3.23 6.84 -13.02
C ASP A 63 -2.65 5.91 -14.10
N MET A 64 -1.34 5.80 -14.20
CA MET A 64 -0.67 4.87 -15.12
C MET A 64 -1.02 3.41 -14.80
N PHE A 65 -1.06 3.04 -13.52
CA PHE A 65 -1.43 1.70 -13.11
C PHE A 65 -2.90 1.40 -13.44
N GLU A 66 -3.80 2.35 -13.24
CA GLU A 66 -5.21 2.22 -13.60
C GLU A 66 -5.41 1.99 -15.10
N GLU A 67 -4.62 2.65 -15.96
CA GLU A 67 -4.64 2.36 -17.41
C GLU A 67 -4.31 0.89 -17.72
N HIS A 68 -3.33 0.31 -17.04
CA HIS A 68 -3.03 -1.12 -17.17
C HIS A 68 -4.19 -2.00 -16.71
N LEU A 69 -4.86 -1.64 -15.61
CA LEU A 69 -6.05 -2.35 -15.13
C LEU A 69 -7.20 -2.30 -16.16
N VAL A 70 -7.43 -1.16 -16.77
CA VAL A 70 -8.44 -1.01 -17.84
C VAL A 70 -8.08 -1.90 -19.03
N ASN A 71 -6.83 -1.85 -19.49
CA ASN A 71 -6.35 -2.62 -20.64
C ASN A 71 -6.42 -4.14 -20.43
N THR A 72 -6.26 -4.60 -19.19
CA THR A 72 -6.32 -6.01 -18.83
C THR A 72 -7.71 -6.45 -18.33
N LYS A 73 -8.69 -5.55 -18.37
CA LYS A 73 -10.05 -5.79 -17.85
C LYS A 73 -10.08 -6.20 -16.38
N GLY A 74 -9.19 -5.59 -15.57
CA GLY A 74 -9.11 -5.81 -14.13
C GLY A 74 -8.25 -7.00 -13.69
N ASP A 75 -7.52 -7.64 -14.59
CA ASP A 75 -6.55 -8.70 -14.23
C ASP A 75 -5.35 -8.07 -13.51
N LEU A 76 -5.34 -8.19 -12.17
CA LEU A 76 -4.32 -7.53 -11.33
C LEU A 76 -2.91 -8.07 -11.62
N LEU A 77 -2.75 -9.38 -11.77
CA LEU A 77 -1.44 -9.99 -12.05
C LEU A 77 -0.85 -9.50 -13.37
N LYS A 78 -1.65 -9.51 -14.45
CA LYS A 78 -1.21 -8.99 -15.75
C LYS A 78 -0.89 -7.50 -15.69
N SER A 79 -1.70 -6.72 -15.00
CA SER A 79 -1.49 -5.28 -14.83
C SER A 79 -0.18 -4.98 -14.10
N VAL A 80 0.09 -5.69 -13.01
CA VAL A 80 1.33 -5.57 -12.23
C VAL A 80 2.55 -5.91 -13.07
N VAL A 81 2.52 -7.01 -13.83
CA VAL A 81 3.62 -7.42 -14.71
C VAL A 81 3.87 -6.39 -15.81
N ASN A 82 2.83 -5.92 -16.47
CA ASN A 82 2.96 -4.94 -17.56
C ASN A 82 3.45 -3.59 -17.05
N PHE A 83 2.90 -3.12 -15.93
CA PHE A 83 3.30 -1.85 -15.32
C PHE A 83 4.75 -1.88 -14.82
N SER A 84 5.21 -2.97 -14.22
CA SER A 84 6.59 -3.10 -13.78
C SER A 84 7.59 -3.07 -14.92
N LYS A 85 7.23 -3.65 -16.09
CA LYS A 85 8.03 -3.55 -17.31
C LYS A 85 8.13 -2.13 -17.84
N GLU A 86 7.04 -1.38 -17.82
CA GLU A 86 7.00 0.02 -18.19
C GLU A 86 7.84 0.86 -17.22
N TRP A 87 7.64 0.69 -15.92
CA TRP A 87 8.41 1.38 -14.87
C TRP A 87 9.92 1.17 -15.04
N ARG A 88 10.33 -0.06 -15.31
CA ARG A 88 11.74 -0.40 -15.52
C ARG A 88 12.34 0.25 -16.76
N LYS A 89 11.56 0.42 -17.83
CA LYS A 89 12.02 1.01 -19.10
C LYS A 89 12.07 2.52 -19.08
N ASP A 90 11.19 3.16 -18.34
CA ASP A 90 11.11 4.61 -18.25
C ASP A 90 12.27 5.16 -17.41
N ARG A 91 13.07 6.03 -18.03
CA ARG A 91 14.26 6.61 -17.39
C ARG A 91 13.93 7.54 -16.22
N THR A 92 12.78 8.19 -16.27
CA THR A 92 12.31 9.10 -15.23
C THR A 92 11.72 8.30 -14.06
N LEU A 93 10.81 7.38 -14.34
CA LEU A 93 10.17 6.54 -13.33
C LEU A 93 11.17 5.66 -12.59
N ARG A 94 12.17 5.12 -13.29
CA ARG A 94 13.21 4.27 -12.69
C ARG A 94 14.07 4.97 -11.63
N LYS A 95 14.13 6.30 -11.68
CA LYS A 95 14.86 7.10 -10.68
C LYS A 95 14.04 7.43 -9.44
N LEU A 96 12.74 7.09 -9.43
CA LEU A 96 11.89 7.35 -8.29
C LEU A 96 12.20 6.35 -7.16
N GLU A 97 12.56 6.87 -6.02
CA GLU A 97 12.62 6.11 -4.77
C GLU A 97 11.19 5.95 -4.25
N ALA A 98 10.45 5.06 -4.88
CA ALA A 98 9.03 4.87 -4.63
C ALA A 98 8.69 3.38 -4.55
N MET A 99 7.66 3.08 -3.77
CA MET A 99 7.05 1.76 -3.69
C MET A 99 5.55 1.89 -3.82
N MET A 100 4.93 0.92 -4.45
CA MET A 100 3.48 0.81 -4.55
C MET A 100 3.03 -0.55 -4.03
N LEU A 101 1.91 -0.56 -3.32
CA LEU A 101 1.28 -1.77 -2.82
C LEU A 101 -0.12 -1.82 -3.42
N VAL A 102 -0.45 -2.94 -4.05
CA VAL A 102 -1.76 -3.15 -4.70
C VAL A 102 -2.34 -4.50 -4.29
N LEU A 103 -3.64 -4.55 -4.10
CA LEU A 103 -4.33 -5.80 -3.79
C LEU A 103 -5.78 -5.79 -4.28
N ASN A 104 -6.28 -6.99 -4.46
CA ASN A 104 -7.70 -7.29 -4.61
C ASN A 104 -8.04 -8.54 -3.77
N GLU A 105 -9.19 -9.14 -3.98
CA GLU A 105 -9.63 -10.35 -3.30
C GLU A 105 -8.72 -11.57 -3.51
N LYS A 106 -7.95 -11.60 -4.63
CA LYS A 106 -7.15 -12.75 -5.07
C LYS A 106 -5.65 -12.57 -4.82
N HIS A 107 -5.15 -11.36 -4.99
CA HIS A 107 -3.71 -11.09 -5.03
C HIS A 107 -3.32 -9.87 -4.18
N ILE A 108 -2.08 -9.89 -3.69
CA ILE A 108 -1.42 -8.76 -3.05
C ILE A 108 0.02 -8.68 -3.56
N PHE A 109 0.45 -7.48 -4.03
CA PHE A 109 1.76 -7.26 -4.60
C PHE A 109 2.40 -5.97 -4.09
N ILE A 110 3.72 -6.02 -3.91
CA ILE A 110 4.56 -4.85 -3.73
C ILE A 110 5.34 -4.62 -5.03
N LEU A 111 5.31 -3.39 -5.53
CA LEU A 111 6.10 -2.93 -6.67
C LEU A 111 7.11 -1.89 -6.19
N SER A 112 8.36 -2.02 -6.63
CA SER A 112 9.42 -1.05 -6.32
C SER A 112 9.80 -0.21 -7.55
N GLY A 113 10.46 0.93 -7.28
CA GLY A 113 10.98 1.82 -8.33
C GLY A 113 12.03 1.17 -9.25
N THR A 114 12.60 0.05 -8.86
CA THR A 114 13.50 -0.76 -9.70
C THR A 114 12.75 -1.68 -10.67
N GLY A 115 11.41 -1.71 -10.58
CA GLY A 115 10.56 -2.57 -11.39
C GLY A 115 10.47 -4.00 -10.86
N ASP A 116 10.81 -4.21 -9.60
CA ASP A 116 10.62 -5.49 -8.94
C ASP A 116 9.18 -5.65 -8.49
N VAL A 117 8.68 -6.88 -8.60
CA VAL A 117 7.36 -7.28 -8.12
C VAL A 117 7.54 -8.37 -7.09
N VAL A 118 7.01 -8.16 -5.90
CA VAL A 118 7.07 -9.11 -4.79
C VAL A 118 5.67 -9.48 -4.36
N GLU A 119 5.38 -10.76 -4.34
CA GLU A 119 4.22 -11.32 -3.65
C GLU A 119 4.66 -11.75 -2.25
N PRO A 120 3.97 -11.33 -1.16
CA PRO A 120 4.29 -11.78 0.18
C PRO A 120 4.23 -13.30 0.30
N GLU A 121 5.14 -13.90 1.08
CA GLU A 121 5.22 -15.35 1.24
C GLU A 121 3.92 -15.97 1.76
N ASP A 122 3.24 -15.31 2.69
CA ASP A 122 1.94 -15.76 3.20
C ASP A 122 0.75 -15.41 2.29
N GLY A 123 0.98 -14.62 1.24
CA GLY A 123 -0.07 -14.13 0.33
C GLY A 123 -1.13 -13.23 1.01
N CYS A 124 -0.88 -12.76 2.22
CA CYS A 124 -1.90 -12.11 3.06
C CYS A 124 -1.53 -10.70 3.52
N LEU A 125 -0.31 -10.50 4.01
CA LEU A 125 0.14 -9.27 4.64
C LEU A 125 1.30 -8.64 3.88
N ALA A 126 1.21 -7.35 3.59
CA ALA A 126 2.28 -6.57 3.01
C ALA A 126 2.31 -5.16 3.60
N SER A 127 3.48 -4.58 3.73
CA SER A 127 3.66 -3.20 4.14
C SER A 127 4.77 -2.51 3.36
N ILE A 128 4.66 -1.20 3.22
CA ILE A 128 5.67 -0.34 2.61
C ILE A 128 5.84 0.94 3.42
N GLY A 129 6.96 1.61 3.22
CA GLY A 129 7.24 2.90 3.83
C GLY A 129 8.01 2.81 5.15
N SER A 130 8.23 3.98 5.76
CA SER A 130 9.13 4.16 6.92
C SER A 130 8.71 3.34 8.16
N GLY A 131 7.43 3.29 8.46
CA GLY A 131 6.87 2.52 9.58
C GLY A 131 6.42 1.10 9.20
N GLY A 132 6.70 0.67 7.97
CA GLY A 132 6.21 -0.60 7.44
C GLY A 132 6.62 -1.81 8.27
N ASN A 133 7.86 -1.85 8.73
CA ASN A 133 8.35 -2.96 9.56
C ASN A 133 7.64 -3.05 10.92
N PHE A 134 7.30 -1.92 11.53
CA PHE A 134 6.52 -1.91 12.77
C PHE A 134 5.10 -2.39 12.52
N ALA A 135 4.45 -1.88 11.48
CA ALA A 135 3.10 -2.26 11.11
C ALA A 135 2.99 -3.75 10.76
N ILE A 136 3.89 -4.29 9.92
CA ILE A 136 3.85 -5.70 9.52
C ILE A 136 4.14 -6.64 10.69
N SER A 137 5.04 -6.25 11.59
CA SER A 137 5.36 -7.04 12.79
C SER A 137 4.16 -7.13 13.72
N ALA A 138 3.48 -6.02 13.98
CA ALA A 138 2.24 -5.99 14.74
C ALA A 138 1.14 -6.82 14.06
N ALA A 139 0.95 -6.66 12.75
CA ALA A 139 -0.05 -7.37 11.98
C ALA A 139 0.14 -8.89 12.00
N ARG A 140 1.37 -9.37 11.89
CA ARG A 140 1.70 -10.80 11.98
C ARG A 140 1.37 -11.38 13.34
N ALA A 141 1.70 -10.66 14.42
CA ALA A 141 1.37 -11.08 15.79
C ALA A 141 -0.14 -11.11 16.02
N LEU A 142 -0.86 -10.06 15.61
CA LEU A 142 -2.31 -9.97 15.74
C LEU A 142 -3.03 -11.04 14.92
N LYS A 143 -2.59 -11.30 13.69
CA LYS A 143 -3.15 -12.35 12.85
C LYS A 143 -3.02 -13.73 13.49
N LYS A 144 -1.90 -13.99 14.17
CA LYS A 144 -1.60 -15.28 14.79
C LYS A 144 -2.30 -15.48 16.14
N HIS A 145 -2.48 -14.41 16.92
CA HIS A 145 -2.84 -14.50 18.33
C HIS A 145 -4.12 -13.75 18.71
N SER A 146 -4.86 -13.22 17.74
CA SER A 146 -6.15 -12.58 17.96
C SER A 146 -7.18 -13.00 16.93
N ASN A 147 -8.44 -12.65 17.21
CA ASN A 147 -9.58 -12.86 16.32
C ASN A 147 -10.11 -11.51 15.79
N LEU A 148 -9.23 -10.52 15.63
CA LEU A 148 -9.62 -9.22 15.09
C LEU A 148 -10.08 -9.35 13.64
N GLU A 149 -11.15 -8.64 13.33
CA GLU A 149 -11.59 -8.46 11.94
C GLU A 149 -10.48 -7.77 11.12
N PRO A 150 -10.37 -8.04 9.81
CA PRO A 150 -9.30 -7.51 8.98
C PRO A 150 -9.10 -6.00 9.07
N LYS A 151 -10.17 -5.23 9.11
CA LYS A 151 -10.12 -3.77 9.24
C LYS A 151 -9.52 -3.32 10.58
N GLU A 152 -9.92 -3.95 11.67
CA GLU A 152 -9.38 -3.63 13.00
C GLU A 152 -7.93 -4.08 13.14
N LEU A 153 -7.56 -5.23 12.57
CA LEU A 153 -6.18 -5.69 12.55
C LEU A 153 -5.26 -4.69 11.84
N VAL A 154 -5.66 -4.20 10.69
CA VAL A 154 -4.89 -3.19 9.94
C VAL A 154 -4.78 -1.88 10.74
N LYS A 155 -5.88 -1.42 11.33
CA LYS A 155 -5.90 -0.19 12.13
C LYS A 155 -4.98 -0.28 13.34
N GLU A 156 -5.11 -1.33 14.16
CA GLU A 156 -4.29 -1.52 15.36
C GLU A 156 -2.79 -1.64 15.01
N SER A 157 -2.47 -2.34 13.94
CA SER A 157 -1.08 -2.47 13.47
C SER A 157 -0.48 -1.13 13.03
N LEU A 158 -1.25 -0.27 12.38
CA LEU A 158 -0.82 1.07 11.99
C LEU A 158 -0.72 2.01 13.19
N MET A 159 -1.57 1.84 14.21
CA MET A 159 -1.46 2.57 15.48
C MET A 159 -0.13 2.28 16.17
N VAL A 160 0.28 1.01 16.23
CA VAL A 160 1.60 0.63 16.77
C VAL A 160 2.74 1.27 15.96
N ALA A 161 2.64 1.29 14.63
CA ALA A 161 3.63 1.97 13.81
C ALA A 161 3.69 3.48 14.10
N GLY A 162 2.54 4.12 14.33
CA GLY A 162 2.46 5.54 14.72
C GLY A 162 3.03 5.87 16.10
N GLU A 163 3.09 4.89 17.01
CA GLU A 163 3.73 5.04 18.31
C GLU A 163 5.27 4.95 18.24
N LEU A 164 5.79 4.16 17.31
CA LEU A 164 7.20 3.80 17.25
C LEU A 164 7.99 4.56 16.18
N CYS A 165 7.37 4.86 15.05
CA CYS A 165 8.02 5.50 13.92
C CYS A 165 7.79 7.01 13.93
N ILE A 166 8.86 7.79 14.03
CA ILE A 166 8.79 9.27 14.03
C ILE A 166 8.24 9.85 12.71
N TYR A 167 8.23 9.09 11.63
CA TYR A 167 7.70 9.47 10.32
C TYR A 167 6.27 9.01 10.08
N THR A 168 5.60 8.49 11.10
CA THR A 168 4.24 7.93 11.02
C THR A 168 3.38 8.51 12.11
N ASN A 169 2.16 8.91 11.80
CA ASN A 169 1.20 9.36 12.80
C ASN A 169 0.03 8.37 12.98
N GLN A 170 -0.89 8.71 13.85
CA GLN A 170 -2.07 7.89 14.16
C GLN A 170 -3.34 8.35 13.45
N ASN A 171 -3.23 9.25 12.46
CA ASN A 171 -4.34 9.64 11.59
C ASN A 171 -4.52 8.59 10.49
N ILE A 172 -5.10 7.46 10.85
CA ILE A 172 -5.21 6.29 9.97
C ILE A 172 -6.44 6.41 9.09
N LYS A 173 -6.24 6.22 7.77
CA LYS A 173 -7.30 6.00 6.79
C LYS A 173 -7.29 4.55 6.36
N ILE A 174 -8.49 3.98 6.18
CA ILE A 174 -8.67 2.58 5.79
C ILE A 174 -9.66 2.51 4.64
N LEU A 175 -9.33 1.70 3.65
CA LEU A 175 -10.19 1.31 2.55
C LEU A 175 -10.36 -0.20 2.54
N THR A 176 -11.55 -0.66 2.19
CA THR A 176 -11.90 -2.07 2.11
C THR A 176 -12.51 -2.39 0.77
N LEU A 177 -12.27 -3.61 0.29
CA LEU A 177 -13.12 -4.23 -0.73
C LEU A 177 -14.01 -5.23 -0.01
N ASP A 178 -15.32 -5.04 -0.12
CA ASP A 178 -16.28 -6.01 0.36
C ASP A 178 -16.31 -7.20 -0.61
N LYS A 179 -16.60 -8.39 -0.08
CA LYS A 179 -16.85 -9.57 -0.91
C LYS A 179 -17.99 -9.27 -1.89
N GLU A 180 -17.79 -9.60 -3.15
CA GLU A 180 -18.92 -9.77 -4.06
C GLU A 180 -19.71 -11.01 -3.57
N ASP A 181 -20.97 -10.80 -3.18
CA ASP A 181 -21.93 -11.86 -2.84
C ASP A 181 -22.21 -12.80 -4.03
#